data_47ce69769efc520fdcb9ab2a7cab19cb
#
_entry.id   47ce69769efc520fdcb9ab2a7cab19cb
#
_cell.length_a   1.000
_cell.length_b   1.000
_cell.length_c   1.000
_cell.angle_alpha   90.00
_cell.angle_beta   90.00
_cell.angle_gamma   90.00
#
_symmetry.space_group_name_H-M   'P 1'
#
loop_
_entity.id
_entity.type
_entity.pdbx_description
1 polymer ?
#
loop_
_entity_poly.entity_id
_entity_poly.type
_entity_poly.pdbx_seq_one_letter_code
_entity_poly.pdbx_strand_id
1 'polypeptide(L)'
;AEPDADFDKLAAEQAELEAIISAAASSGSDDMETQMEIAADALRLPPWDANVGKLSGGEKRRVALCRLLLSKPDMMLLDEPTNHLDAESVEWLEQFLAKFPGTVVGVTHDRYFLDNAAEWILELDRGHGIPWKGNYSSWLEQKNDRLKQEEASESARQKTIKKELEWVRQNAKGRQAKAKARMTRFEELSSH
;
A
#
# COMPACT_ATOMS: atom_id res chain seq x y z
N ALA A 1 25.41 -32.03 -55.17
CA ALA A 1 25.80 -31.14 -54.08
C ALA A 1 25.14 -29.82 -54.30
N GLU A 2 24.13 -29.51 -53.54
CA GLU A 2 23.42 -28.20 -53.54
C GLU A 2 23.77 -27.45 -52.25
N PRO A 3 24.65 -26.46 -52.31
CA PRO A 3 24.86 -25.54 -51.19
C PRO A 3 24.03 -24.24 -51.27
N ASP A 4 23.39 -23.92 -52.42
CA ASP A 4 22.74 -22.63 -52.61
C ASP A 4 21.30 -22.49 -52.04
N ALA A 5 20.59 -23.60 -51.91
CA ALA A 5 19.18 -23.58 -51.42
C ALA A 5 19.05 -23.27 -49.94
N ASP A 6 20.08 -23.55 -49.13
CA ASP A 6 20.09 -23.23 -47.68
C ASP A 6 20.44 -21.75 -47.38
N PHE A 7 21.22 -21.12 -48.23
CA PHE A 7 21.62 -19.72 -48.04
C PHE A 7 20.45 -18.73 -48.29
N ASP A 8 19.64 -18.96 -49.32
CA ASP A 8 18.50 -18.10 -49.62
C ASP A 8 17.44 -18.22 -48.54
N LYS A 9 17.23 -19.41 -47.96
CA LYS A 9 16.30 -19.64 -46.86
C LYS A 9 16.81 -18.99 -45.56
N LEU A 10 18.07 -19.12 -45.25
CA LEU A 10 18.70 -18.48 -44.09
C LEU A 10 18.69 -16.96 -44.22
N ALA A 11 18.92 -16.41 -45.41
CA ALA A 11 18.87 -14.97 -45.66
C ALA A 11 17.43 -14.42 -45.52
N ALA A 12 16.41 -15.16 -45.97
CA ALA A 12 15.01 -14.81 -45.77
C ALA A 12 14.60 -14.85 -44.29
N GLU A 13 15.01 -15.87 -43.57
CA GLU A 13 14.75 -16.02 -42.13
C GLU A 13 15.46 -14.93 -41.31
N GLN A 14 16.68 -14.57 -41.68
CA GLN A 14 17.41 -13.46 -41.06
C GLN A 14 16.72 -12.12 -41.33
N ALA A 15 16.27 -11.85 -42.55
CA ALA A 15 15.56 -10.63 -42.89
C ALA A 15 14.22 -10.51 -42.14
N GLU A 16 13.51 -11.63 -41.95
CA GLU A 16 12.27 -11.66 -41.17
C GLU A 16 12.52 -11.39 -39.70
N LEU A 17 13.54 -11.99 -39.10
CA LEU A 17 13.96 -11.73 -37.71
C LEU A 17 14.45 -10.29 -37.51
N GLU A 18 15.22 -9.74 -38.44
CA GLU A 18 15.66 -8.34 -38.40
C GLU A 18 14.48 -7.37 -38.52
N ALA A 19 13.47 -7.69 -39.33
CA ALA A 19 12.24 -6.89 -39.43
C ALA A 19 11.42 -6.94 -38.12
N ILE A 20 11.30 -8.09 -37.49
CA ILE A 20 10.64 -8.26 -36.19
C ILE A 20 11.39 -7.51 -35.10
N ILE A 21 12.71 -7.61 -35.02
CA ILE A 21 13.55 -6.90 -34.06
C ILE A 21 13.46 -5.38 -34.27
N SER A 22 13.51 -4.92 -35.51
CA SER A 22 13.40 -3.49 -35.86
C SER A 22 12.02 -2.93 -35.53
N ALA A 23 10.93 -3.68 -35.78
CA ALA A 23 9.57 -3.28 -35.43
C ALA A 23 9.35 -3.25 -33.90
N ALA A 24 9.92 -4.21 -33.16
CA ALA A 24 9.89 -4.23 -31.72
C ALA A 24 10.73 -3.09 -31.11
N ALA A 25 11.89 -2.79 -31.67
CA ALA A 25 12.76 -1.70 -31.23
C ALA A 25 12.14 -0.32 -31.48
N SER A 26 11.49 -0.12 -32.66
CA SER A 26 10.91 1.18 -33.02
C SER A 26 9.61 1.51 -32.26
N SER A 27 8.80 0.50 -31.90
CA SER A 27 7.56 0.74 -31.14
C SER A 27 7.74 0.78 -29.63
N GLY A 28 8.81 0.21 -29.08
CA GLY A 28 9.06 0.15 -27.64
C GLY A 28 10.09 1.15 -27.13
N SER A 29 11.06 1.57 -27.93
CA SER A 29 12.10 2.49 -27.49
C SER A 29 11.61 3.94 -27.44
N ASP A 30 10.86 4.40 -28.44
CA ASP A 30 10.33 5.77 -28.48
C ASP A 30 9.32 6.00 -27.34
N ASP A 31 8.49 4.99 -27.04
CA ASP A 31 7.55 5.07 -25.90
C ASP A 31 8.28 5.05 -24.55
N MET A 32 9.34 4.26 -24.39
CA MET A 32 10.13 4.20 -23.17
C MET A 32 10.96 5.48 -22.95
N GLU A 33 11.58 6.01 -23.98
CA GLU A 33 12.37 7.25 -23.90
C GLU A 33 11.46 8.43 -23.53
N THR A 34 10.30 8.54 -24.15
CA THR A 34 9.27 9.54 -23.83
C THR A 34 8.78 9.38 -22.37
N GLN A 35 8.51 8.15 -21.91
CA GLN A 35 8.13 7.90 -20.53
C GLN A 35 9.24 8.27 -19.53
N MET A 36 10.50 8.00 -19.88
CA MET A 36 11.65 8.40 -19.08
C MET A 36 11.78 9.92 -18.99
N GLU A 37 11.61 10.65 -20.07
CA GLU A 37 11.64 12.12 -20.07
C GLU A 37 10.52 12.72 -19.24
N ILE A 38 9.29 12.25 -19.40
CA ILE A 38 8.14 12.69 -18.61
C ILE A 38 8.35 12.44 -17.11
N ALA A 39 8.80 11.24 -16.76
CA ALA A 39 9.04 10.89 -15.36
C ALA A 39 10.22 11.67 -14.76
N ALA A 40 11.27 11.92 -15.56
CA ALA A 40 12.44 12.68 -15.13
C ALA A 40 12.09 14.15 -14.87
N ASP A 41 11.29 14.76 -15.74
CA ASP A 41 10.81 16.14 -15.58
C ASP A 41 9.87 16.24 -14.37
N ALA A 42 8.88 15.37 -14.29
CA ALA A 42 7.91 15.34 -13.18
C ALA A 42 8.55 15.15 -11.81
N LEU A 43 9.56 14.30 -11.70
CA LEU A 43 10.31 14.06 -10.46
C LEU A 43 11.49 15.01 -10.28
N ARG A 44 11.69 15.96 -11.19
CA ARG A 44 12.80 16.94 -11.16
C ARG A 44 14.14 16.24 -10.96
N LEU A 45 14.44 15.27 -11.81
CA LEU A 45 15.69 14.55 -11.77
C LEU A 45 16.88 15.46 -12.13
N PRO A 46 18.08 15.13 -11.64
CA PRO A 46 19.30 15.83 -12.06
C PRO A 46 19.55 15.60 -13.56
N PRO A 47 20.39 16.43 -14.20
CA PRO A 47 20.77 16.27 -15.60
C PRO A 47 21.27 14.86 -15.92
N TRP A 48 21.00 14.36 -17.12
CA TRP A 48 21.33 13.01 -17.56
C TRP A 48 22.82 12.65 -17.47
N ASP A 49 23.69 13.66 -17.61
CA ASP A 49 25.16 13.54 -17.50
C ASP A 49 25.68 13.65 -16.07
N ALA A 50 24.79 13.85 -15.09
CA ALA A 50 25.17 13.99 -13.69
C ALA A 50 25.79 12.71 -13.13
N ASN A 51 26.92 12.84 -12.45
CA ASN A 51 27.56 11.71 -11.79
C ASN A 51 26.78 11.29 -10.54
N VAL A 52 26.21 10.08 -10.56
CA VAL A 52 25.39 9.53 -9.46
C VAL A 52 26.11 9.55 -8.11
N GLY A 53 27.44 9.39 -8.09
CA GLY A 53 28.24 9.46 -6.87
C GLY A 53 28.18 10.82 -6.18
N LYS A 54 28.00 11.89 -6.95
CA LYS A 54 27.98 13.28 -6.47
C LYS A 54 26.57 13.80 -6.13
N LEU A 55 25.53 13.04 -6.43
CA LEU A 55 24.15 13.43 -6.14
C LEU A 55 23.90 13.46 -4.63
N SER A 56 23.07 14.42 -4.22
CA SER A 56 22.52 14.49 -2.87
C SER A 56 21.66 13.26 -2.54
N GLY A 57 21.39 13.05 -1.25
CA GLY A 57 20.52 11.94 -0.84
C GLY A 57 19.12 12.01 -1.44
N GLY A 58 18.54 13.21 -1.52
CA GLY A 58 17.23 13.44 -2.13
C GLY A 58 17.20 13.16 -3.63
N GLU A 59 18.22 13.61 -4.37
CA GLU A 59 18.36 13.33 -5.81
C GLU A 59 18.49 11.84 -6.09
N LYS A 60 19.34 11.15 -5.33
CA LYS A 60 19.49 9.69 -5.43
C LYS A 60 18.18 8.97 -5.21
N ARG A 61 17.38 9.43 -4.22
CA ARG A 61 16.08 8.84 -3.90
C ARG A 61 15.08 9.06 -5.03
N ARG A 62 15.02 10.26 -5.63
CA ARG A 62 14.15 10.53 -6.79
C ARG A 62 14.55 9.71 -8.02
N VAL A 63 15.84 9.58 -8.30
CA VAL A 63 16.34 8.70 -9.37
C VAL A 63 15.96 7.24 -9.14
N ALA A 64 16.11 6.74 -7.90
CA ALA A 64 15.72 5.38 -7.54
C ALA A 64 14.21 5.15 -7.67
N LEU A 65 13.39 6.12 -7.25
CA LEU A 65 11.95 6.09 -7.41
C LEU A 65 11.56 6.05 -8.90
N CYS A 66 12.11 6.95 -9.71
CA CYS A 66 11.87 6.96 -11.15
C CYS A 66 12.20 5.60 -11.80
N ARG A 67 13.36 5.05 -11.51
CA ARG A 67 13.76 3.71 -11.99
C ARG A 67 12.77 2.63 -11.60
N LEU A 68 12.29 2.63 -10.35
CA LEU A 68 11.32 1.66 -9.85
C LEU A 68 9.99 1.79 -10.60
N LEU A 69 9.47 3.01 -10.78
CA LEU A 69 8.20 3.26 -11.46
C LEU A 69 8.25 2.80 -12.92
N LEU A 70 9.35 3.10 -13.62
CA LEU A 70 9.54 2.74 -15.03
C LEU A 70 9.79 1.25 -15.25
N SER A 71 10.25 0.51 -14.23
CA SER A 71 10.44 -0.95 -14.33
C SER A 71 9.14 -1.74 -14.37
N LYS A 72 8.00 -1.11 -14.06
CA LYS A 72 6.64 -1.68 -14.11
C LYS A 72 6.55 -3.07 -13.47
N PRO A 73 6.98 -3.26 -12.21
CA PRO A 73 6.90 -4.54 -11.53
C PRO A 73 5.44 -4.92 -11.23
N ASP A 74 5.16 -6.20 -10.97
CA ASP A 74 3.82 -6.65 -10.55
C ASP A 74 3.42 -6.11 -9.18
N MET A 75 4.42 -5.85 -8.31
CA MET A 75 4.23 -5.27 -6.98
C MET A 75 5.32 -4.24 -6.66
N MET A 76 4.92 -3.10 -6.10
CA MET A 76 5.81 -2.08 -5.57
C MET A 76 5.66 -1.94 -4.05
N LEU A 77 6.80 -1.85 -3.36
CA LEU A 77 6.86 -1.49 -1.94
C LEU A 77 7.51 -0.11 -1.82
N LEU A 78 6.75 0.86 -1.33
CA LEU A 78 7.17 2.26 -1.23
C LEU A 78 7.26 2.66 0.25
N ASP A 79 8.44 3.12 0.67
CA ASP A 79 8.66 3.65 2.02
C ASP A 79 8.87 5.16 1.93
N GLU A 80 7.90 5.91 2.48
CA GLU A 80 7.86 7.37 2.46
C GLU A 80 8.15 7.96 1.06
N PRO A 81 7.34 7.62 0.03
CA PRO A 81 7.64 7.97 -1.36
C PRO A 81 7.51 9.48 -1.64
N THR A 82 6.75 10.22 -0.83
CA THR A 82 6.55 11.67 -0.97
C THR A 82 7.68 12.50 -0.35
N ASN A 83 8.57 11.89 0.44
CA ASN A 83 9.69 12.59 1.05
C ASN A 83 10.64 13.14 -0.01
N HIS A 84 11.00 14.40 0.12
CA HIS A 84 11.86 15.17 -0.80
C HIS A 84 11.24 15.43 -2.18
N LEU A 85 9.93 15.25 -2.34
CA LEU A 85 9.18 15.68 -3.51
C LEU A 85 8.50 17.03 -3.21
N ASP A 86 8.37 17.86 -4.24
CA ASP A 86 7.50 19.03 -4.19
C ASP A 86 6.04 18.65 -4.53
N ALA A 87 5.12 19.59 -4.39
CA ALA A 87 3.70 19.34 -4.56
C ALA A 87 3.34 18.83 -5.97
N GLU A 88 3.99 19.35 -7.00
CA GLU A 88 3.76 18.94 -8.39
C GLU A 88 4.23 17.51 -8.64
N SER A 89 5.41 17.14 -8.09
CA SER A 89 5.93 15.77 -8.16
C SER A 89 5.07 14.78 -7.39
N VAL A 90 4.50 15.18 -6.24
CA VAL A 90 3.56 14.35 -5.48
C VAL A 90 2.28 14.11 -6.27
N GLU A 91 1.68 15.16 -6.84
CA GLU A 91 0.47 15.04 -7.67
C GLU A 91 0.71 14.13 -8.89
N TRP A 92 1.83 14.27 -9.55
CA TRP A 92 2.19 13.39 -10.65
C TRP A 92 2.32 11.93 -10.19
N LEU A 93 2.97 11.68 -9.03
CA LEU A 93 3.10 10.35 -8.44
C LEU A 93 1.73 9.74 -8.12
N GLU A 94 0.81 10.49 -7.53
CA GLU A 94 -0.56 10.06 -7.27
C GLU A 94 -1.26 9.60 -8.56
N GLN A 95 -1.18 10.42 -9.61
CA GLN A 95 -1.76 10.10 -10.91
C GLN A 95 -1.12 8.87 -11.58
N PHE A 96 0.20 8.71 -11.42
CA PHE A 96 0.92 7.54 -11.91
C PHE A 96 0.45 6.25 -11.19
N LEU A 97 0.38 6.29 -9.86
CA LEU A 97 -0.03 5.15 -9.04
C LEU A 97 -1.50 4.76 -9.29
N ALA A 98 -2.38 5.74 -9.49
CA ALA A 98 -3.79 5.48 -9.84
C ALA A 98 -3.98 4.72 -11.17
N LYS A 99 -3.02 4.82 -12.09
CA LYS A 99 -3.02 4.11 -13.38
C LYS A 99 -2.15 2.85 -13.38
N PHE A 100 -1.43 2.61 -12.30
CA PHE A 100 -0.50 1.48 -12.23
C PHE A 100 -1.27 0.16 -12.18
N PRO A 101 -0.99 -0.81 -13.07
CA PRO A 101 -1.77 -2.04 -13.17
C PRO A 101 -1.44 -3.07 -12.09
N GLY A 102 -0.30 -2.90 -11.38
CA GLY A 102 0.18 -3.80 -10.35
C GLY A 102 -0.31 -3.43 -8.94
N THR A 103 0.18 -4.15 -7.95
CA THR A 103 -0.12 -3.89 -6.55
C THR A 103 0.88 -2.90 -5.96
N VAL A 104 0.40 -1.88 -5.26
CA VAL A 104 1.24 -0.92 -4.54
C VAL A 104 0.99 -1.03 -3.05
N VAL A 105 2.05 -1.23 -2.27
CA VAL A 105 2.03 -1.17 -0.81
C VAL A 105 2.93 -0.02 -0.38
N GLY A 106 2.34 1.00 0.23
CA GLY A 106 3.07 2.20 0.68
C GLY A 106 3.01 2.38 2.19
N VAL A 107 4.11 2.84 2.77
CA VAL A 107 4.17 3.36 4.13
C VAL A 107 4.46 4.84 4.05
N THR A 108 3.60 5.67 4.62
CA THR A 108 3.79 7.13 4.63
C THR A 108 3.04 7.81 5.76
N HIS A 109 3.50 8.98 6.15
CA HIS A 109 2.82 9.89 7.07
C HIS A 109 2.05 11.00 6.34
N ASP A 110 2.13 11.06 5.03
CA ASP A 110 1.43 12.05 4.21
C ASP A 110 -0.05 11.67 4.05
N ARG A 111 -0.89 12.36 4.81
CA ARG A 111 -2.34 12.10 4.85
C ARG A 111 -3.04 12.49 3.56
N TYR A 112 -2.57 13.52 2.86
CA TYR A 112 -3.14 13.95 1.59
C TYR A 112 -2.85 12.93 0.51
N PHE A 113 -1.61 12.45 0.47
CA PHE A 113 -1.22 11.36 -0.43
C PHE A 113 -2.04 10.08 -0.18
N LEU A 114 -2.24 9.69 1.09
CA LEU A 114 -3.09 8.54 1.43
C LEU A 114 -4.55 8.76 1.04
N ASP A 115 -5.05 9.98 1.15
CA ASP A 115 -6.43 10.30 0.79
C ASP A 115 -6.67 10.23 -0.73
N ASN A 116 -5.67 10.61 -1.53
CA ASN A 116 -5.74 10.65 -2.99
C ASN A 116 -5.37 9.31 -3.64
N ALA A 117 -4.38 8.59 -3.10
CA ALA A 117 -3.81 7.40 -3.75
C ALA A 117 -4.25 6.07 -3.16
N ALA A 118 -4.70 6.01 -1.89
CA ALA A 118 -5.00 4.76 -1.24
C ALA A 118 -6.44 4.28 -1.51
N GLU A 119 -6.57 3.01 -1.92
CA GLU A 119 -7.85 2.30 -2.00
C GLU A 119 -8.13 1.47 -0.74
N TRP A 120 -7.08 1.11 -0.02
CA TRP A 120 -7.11 0.38 1.24
C TRP A 120 -6.11 0.95 2.22
N ILE A 121 -6.48 0.98 3.49
CA ILE A 121 -5.59 1.32 4.61
C ILE A 121 -5.41 0.06 5.46
N LEU A 122 -4.15 -0.32 5.73
CA LEU A 122 -3.82 -1.33 6.72
C LEU A 122 -3.36 -0.64 7.99
N GLU A 123 -4.21 -0.62 9.00
CA GLU A 123 -3.85 -0.10 10.32
C GLU A 123 -3.13 -1.18 11.12
N LEU A 124 -1.99 -0.82 11.69
CA LEU A 124 -1.26 -1.67 12.63
C LEU A 124 -1.55 -1.19 14.06
N ASP A 125 -2.34 -1.96 14.80
CA ASP A 125 -2.70 -1.64 16.18
C ASP A 125 -2.47 -2.84 17.10
N ARG A 126 -1.71 -2.64 18.16
CA ARG A 126 -1.43 -3.64 19.22
C ARG A 126 -1.02 -5.01 18.69
N GLY A 127 -0.19 -5.03 17.65
CA GLY A 127 0.30 -6.27 17.03
C GLY A 127 -0.65 -6.92 16.03
N HIS A 128 -1.78 -6.29 15.73
CA HIS A 128 -2.76 -6.76 14.75
C HIS A 128 -2.79 -5.83 13.53
N GLY A 129 -2.96 -6.41 12.34
CA GLY A 129 -3.22 -5.68 11.11
C GLY A 129 -4.73 -5.64 10.85
N ILE A 130 -5.30 -4.43 10.77
CA ILE A 130 -6.72 -4.22 10.54
C ILE A 130 -6.88 -3.58 9.17
N PRO A 131 -7.40 -4.30 8.16
CA PRO A 131 -7.64 -3.76 6.83
C PRO A 131 -8.93 -2.92 6.80
N TRP A 132 -8.82 -1.74 6.21
CA TRP A 132 -9.93 -0.83 5.98
C TRP A 132 -10.06 -0.53 4.50
N LYS A 133 -11.25 -0.64 3.95
CA LYS A 133 -11.51 -0.27 2.57
C LYS A 133 -11.78 1.23 2.49
N GLY A 134 -11.10 1.89 1.56
CA GLY A 134 -11.22 3.32 1.31
C GLY A 134 -9.92 4.07 1.57
N ASN A 135 -9.98 5.39 1.39
CA ASN A 135 -8.89 6.32 1.59
C ASN A 135 -8.73 6.73 3.07
N TYR A 136 -7.82 7.67 3.34
CA TYR A 136 -7.53 8.11 4.71
C TYR A 136 -8.74 8.72 5.41
N SER A 137 -9.52 9.57 4.74
CA SER A 137 -10.73 10.19 5.30
C SER A 137 -11.77 9.14 5.68
N SER A 138 -12.01 8.18 4.79
CA SER A 138 -12.91 7.05 5.04
C SER A 138 -12.44 6.16 6.19
N TRP A 139 -11.15 5.88 6.28
CA TRP A 139 -10.55 5.16 7.41
C TRP A 139 -10.80 5.88 8.74
N LEU A 140 -10.60 7.20 8.76
CA LEU A 140 -10.76 8.01 9.98
C LEU A 140 -12.20 7.97 10.50
N GLU A 141 -13.20 8.05 9.61
CA GLU A 141 -14.61 7.93 9.94
C GLU A 141 -14.94 6.55 10.51
N GLN A 142 -14.55 5.49 9.81
CA GLN A 142 -14.79 4.11 10.22
C GLN A 142 -14.12 3.80 11.58
N LYS A 143 -12.91 4.28 11.79
CA LYS A 143 -12.19 4.14 13.06
C LYS A 143 -12.92 4.84 14.21
N ASN A 144 -13.39 6.06 13.98
CA ASN A 144 -14.14 6.82 14.98
C ASN A 144 -15.45 6.11 15.37
N ASP A 145 -16.16 5.56 14.42
CA ASP A 145 -17.38 4.81 14.69
C ASP A 145 -17.12 3.50 15.44
N ARG A 146 -16.03 2.81 15.11
CA ARG A 146 -15.58 1.63 15.84
C ARG A 146 -15.25 1.96 17.31
N LEU A 147 -14.50 3.03 17.55
CA LEU A 147 -14.17 3.48 18.91
C LEU A 147 -15.42 3.80 19.74
N LYS A 148 -16.40 4.50 19.15
CA LYS A 148 -17.69 4.76 19.82
C LYS A 148 -18.44 3.48 20.18
N GLN A 149 -18.43 2.47 19.29
CA GLN A 149 -19.06 1.17 19.55
C GLN A 149 -18.31 0.40 20.65
N GLU A 150 -16.99 0.43 20.67
CA GLU A 150 -16.16 -0.18 21.71
C GLU A 150 -16.42 0.46 23.07
N GLU A 151 -16.46 1.80 23.16
CA GLU A 151 -16.81 2.53 24.39
C GLU A 151 -18.22 2.21 24.89
N ALA A 152 -19.21 2.17 23.98
CA ALA A 152 -20.57 1.82 24.35
C ALA A 152 -20.69 0.37 24.86
N SER A 153 -20.00 -0.57 24.22
CA SER A 153 -19.93 -1.96 24.61
C SER A 153 -19.25 -2.13 25.99
N GLU A 154 -18.11 -1.45 26.20
CA GLU A 154 -17.41 -1.50 27.49
C GLU A 154 -18.24 -0.88 28.63
N SER A 155 -18.93 0.24 28.36
CA SER A 155 -19.85 0.86 29.34
C SER A 155 -21.01 -0.08 29.70
N ALA A 156 -21.60 -0.77 28.72
CA ALA A 156 -22.67 -1.74 28.95
C ALA A 156 -22.16 -2.94 29.77
N ARG A 157 -20.97 -3.45 29.45
CA ARG A 157 -20.29 -4.50 30.16
C ARG A 157 -20.02 -4.14 31.62
N GLN A 158 -19.47 -2.96 31.89
CA GLN A 158 -19.22 -2.46 33.25
C GLN A 158 -20.51 -2.32 34.06
N LYS A 159 -21.60 -1.85 33.47
CA LYS A 159 -22.90 -1.79 34.12
C LYS A 159 -23.42 -3.17 34.49
N THR A 160 -23.21 -4.17 33.64
CA THR A 160 -23.61 -5.57 33.91
C THR A 160 -22.76 -6.16 35.03
N ILE A 161 -21.44 -5.99 35.00
CA ILE A 161 -20.53 -6.43 36.06
C ILE A 161 -20.92 -5.80 37.39
N LYS A 162 -21.18 -4.49 37.42
CA LYS A 162 -21.62 -3.79 38.63
C LYS A 162 -22.92 -4.36 39.21
N LYS A 163 -23.93 -4.62 38.39
CA LYS A 163 -25.18 -5.26 38.79
C LYS A 163 -24.99 -6.65 39.37
N GLU A 164 -24.17 -7.49 38.72
CA GLU A 164 -23.85 -8.82 39.21
C GLU A 164 -23.08 -8.79 40.54
N LEU A 165 -22.16 -7.85 40.70
CA LEU A 165 -21.40 -7.64 41.93
C LEU A 165 -22.30 -7.18 43.09
N GLU A 166 -23.21 -6.29 42.87
CA GLU A 166 -24.23 -5.86 43.86
C GLU A 166 -25.11 -7.02 44.26
N TRP A 167 -25.58 -7.83 43.29
CA TRP A 167 -26.39 -9.02 43.59
C TRP A 167 -25.62 -10.05 44.43
N VAL A 168 -24.35 -10.34 44.12
CA VAL A 168 -23.48 -11.24 44.89
C VAL A 168 -23.33 -10.74 46.35
N ARG A 169 -23.11 -9.43 46.54
CA ARG A 169 -22.98 -8.81 47.85
C ARG A 169 -24.24 -8.89 48.67
N GLN A 170 -25.40 -8.69 48.06
CA GLN A 170 -26.71 -8.75 48.75
C GLN A 170 -27.13 -10.16 49.09
N ASN A 171 -26.76 -11.17 48.29
CA ASN A 171 -27.22 -12.56 48.46
C ASN A 171 -26.17 -13.49 49.08
N ALA A 172 -25.09 -12.98 49.69
CA ALA A 172 -24.01 -13.77 50.32
C ALA A 172 -24.50 -14.71 51.45
N LYS A 173 -25.75 -14.58 51.93
CA LYS A 173 -26.31 -15.39 53.00
C LYS A 173 -27.39 -16.41 52.58
N GLY A 174 -27.72 -16.56 51.31
CA GLY A 174 -28.98 -17.24 51.09
C GLY A 174 -29.13 -18.31 50.00
N ARG A 175 -28.24 -18.60 49.05
CA ARG A 175 -28.44 -19.69 48.07
C ARG A 175 -27.19 -20.10 47.31
N GLN A 176 -26.54 -21.15 47.75
CA GLN A 176 -25.28 -21.65 47.15
C GLN A 176 -25.37 -22.08 45.67
N ALA A 177 -26.47 -22.61 45.17
CA ALA A 177 -26.54 -23.08 43.75
C ALA A 177 -26.69 -21.97 42.69
N LYS A 178 -27.55 -20.96 42.96
CA LYS A 178 -27.70 -19.80 42.06
C LYS A 178 -26.52 -18.83 42.14
N ALA A 179 -25.85 -18.78 43.29
CA ALA A 179 -24.64 -17.99 43.47
C ALA A 179 -23.49 -18.52 42.62
N LYS A 180 -23.34 -19.84 42.49
CA LYS A 180 -22.26 -20.46 41.69
C LYS A 180 -22.38 -20.11 40.19
N ALA A 181 -23.57 -20.22 39.62
CA ALA A 181 -23.79 -19.89 38.19
C ALA A 181 -23.54 -18.38 37.87
N ARG A 182 -23.86 -17.49 38.80
CA ARG A 182 -23.61 -16.06 38.65
C ARG A 182 -22.16 -15.66 38.94
N MET A 183 -21.47 -16.34 39.83
CA MET A 183 -20.04 -16.17 40.01
C MET A 183 -19.26 -16.57 38.76
N THR A 184 -19.59 -17.71 38.15
CA THR A 184 -19.00 -18.11 36.88
C THR A 184 -19.20 -17.08 35.79
N ARG A 185 -20.45 -16.55 35.66
CA ARG A 185 -20.75 -15.49 34.70
C ARG A 185 -20.00 -14.18 34.99
N PHE A 186 -19.81 -13.83 36.27
CA PHE A 186 -19.01 -12.68 36.67
C PHE A 186 -17.54 -12.88 36.32
N GLU A 187 -16.98 -14.05 36.56
CA GLU A 187 -15.62 -14.40 36.18
C GLU A 187 -15.39 -14.35 34.67
N GLU A 188 -16.34 -14.89 33.90
CA GLU A 188 -16.31 -14.80 32.41
C GLU A 188 -16.34 -13.34 31.90
N LEU A 189 -17.15 -12.48 32.50
CA LEU A 189 -17.25 -11.06 32.11
C LEU A 189 -16.05 -10.23 32.55
N SER A 190 -15.33 -10.65 33.58
CA SER A 190 -14.15 -9.92 34.10
C SER A 190 -12.82 -10.36 33.47
N SER A 191 -12.79 -11.53 32.79
CA SER A 191 -11.58 -12.12 32.21
C SER A 191 -11.32 -11.72 30.75
N HIS A 192 -12.17 -10.90 30.17
CA HIS A 192 -12.00 -10.29 28.84
C HIS A 192 -11.72 -8.81 28.99
#